data_dcfc90180c964de0808b0b6c72022157
#
_entry.id   dcfc90180c964de0808b0b6c72022157
#
_cell.length_a   1.000
_cell.length_b   1.000
_cell.length_c   1.000
_cell.angle_alpha   90.00
_cell.angle_beta   90.00
_cell.angle_gamma   90.00
#
_symmetry.space_group_name_H-M   'P 1'
#
loop_
_entity.id
_entity.type
_entity.pdbx_description
1 polymer ?
#
loop_
_entity_poly.entity_id
_entity_poly.type
_entity_poly.pdbx_seq_one_letter_code
_entity_poly.pdbx_strand_id
1 'polypeptide(L)'
;MIDFTSLLACPRCDKPLADLSCIACRVDFPVRDGVPWLFAEPDAAMTEWHNRWQLALANLNQDKKRVRAAIGKNSDPQTLVRLELLQRGYVEQKKCLTRLLEPLGLQAQADLETHLALKTRPPTQQGLFTYVANLHRDWCWGEEENQFGFGAIKAALQGIEPDKILVLGAGAARLAYDLHQSLESAITVALDFNPLLVYAATNIINGNPVTLWEFPLAPKRSEDVAIQRILSAPDPVREGFHYVLGDALRAPFKPGQFDAVITPWFIDVVEEAPAKMIPRINRLLGHGGVWINYGSLAFDQTNPANRLSLPEFISLSTHCGFTDIEAVEATVPYMNCPDSRHGRLEDVVTIRAVKQTDASQPERHQALPDWIVNGKRPVPLTQSFQSQATITRIHAYIMSLIDGKRTLEDMAGMLEQQKLMQKAAATSAIRGFLITMFEEQGSGRGY
;
A
#
# COMPACT_ATOMS: atom_id res chain seq x y z
N MET A 1 30.60 11.54 -8.33
CA MET A 1 29.45 10.75 -7.82
C MET A 1 28.73 11.60 -6.78
N ILE A 2 27.43 11.84 -6.94
CA ILE A 2 26.64 12.62 -5.98
C ILE A 2 26.37 11.71 -4.77
N ASP A 3 26.67 12.22 -3.57
CA ASP A 3 26.34 11.48 -2.34
C ASP A 3 24.84 11.53 -2.08
N PHE A 4 24.18 10.36 -2.11
CA PHE A 4 22.76 10.21 -1.82
C PHE A 4 22.35 10.83 -0.47
N THR A 5 23.20 10.69 0.56
CA THR A 5 22.88 11.21 1.90
C THR A 5 22.77 12.72 1.92
N SER A 6 23.44 13.40 0.98
CA SER A 6 23.36 14.86 0.82
C SER A 6 21.97 15.37 0.45
N LEU A 7 21.13 14.53 -0.16
CA LEU A 7 19.75 14.85 -0.56
C LEU A 7 18.76 14.76 0.63
N LEU A 8 19.14 14.05 1.70
CA LEU A 8 18.22 13.67 2.76
C LEU A 8 17.91 14.81 3.73
N ALA A 9 16.67 14.83 4.19
CA ALA A 9 16.19 15.64 5.29
C ALA A 9 15.35 14.80 6.25
N CYS A 10 15.29 15.23 7.50
CA CYS A 10 14.48 14.57 8.51
C CYS A 10 12.99 14.67 8.16
N PRO A 11 12.25 13.56 8.03
CA PRO A 11 10.82 13.59 7.75
C PRO A 11 9.98 14.20 8.89
N ARG A 12 10.57 14.44 10.08
CA ARG A 12 9.88 15.10 11.20
C ARG A 12 10.00 16.62 11.16
N CYS A 13 11.17 17.16 10.80
CA CYS A 13 11.46 18.59 10.97
C CYS A 13 12.12 19.27 9.76
N ASP A 14 12.33 18.56 8.65
CA ASP A 14 12.95 19.01 7.40
C ASP A 14 14.41 19.47 7.52
N LYS A 15 15.04 19.30 8.70
CA LYS A 15 16.48 19.60 8.87
C LYS A 15 17.33 18.53 8.20
N PRO A 16 18.52 18.88 7.70
CA PRO A 16 19.45 17.91 7.14
C PRO A 16 19.74 16.77 8.11
N LEU A 17 19.94 15.57 7.58
CA LEU A 17 20.39 14.41 8.35
C LEU A 17 21.93 14.35 8.36
N ALA A 18 22.49 13.88 9.46
CA ALA A 18 23.90 13.50 9.59
C ALA A 18 23.94 11.99 9.87
N ASP A 19 24.55 11.23 8.98
CA ASP A 19 24.62 9.76 9.10
C ASP A 19 23.28 9.09 9.44
N LEU A 20 22.23 9.50 8.73
CA LEU A 20 20.82 9.07 8.95
C LEU A 20 20.27 9.39 10.34
N SER A 21 20.86 10.36 11.05
CA SER A 21 20.40 10.84 12.36
C SER A 21 19.92 12.27 12.28
N CYS A 22 18.86 12.61 13.00
CA CYS A 22 18.40 13.97 13.17
C CYS A 22 18.73 14.49 14.58
N ILE A 23 19.73 15.37 14.68
CA ILE A 23 20.15 15.97 15.95
C ILE A 23 19.01 16.77 16.61
N ALA A 24 18.22 17.48 15.80
CA ALA A 24 17.14 18.33 16.31
C ALA A 24 15.97 17.54 16.91
N CYS A 25 15.61 16.40 16.30
CA CYS A 25 14.55 15.52 16.76
C CYS A 25 15.05 14.41 17.68
N ARG A 26 16.37 14.21 17.77
CA ARG A 26 17.02 13.08 18.47
C ARG A 26 16.46 11.74 18.02
N VAL A 27 16.44 11.54 16.71
CA VAL A 27 15.93 10.31 16.06
C VAL A 27 17.00 9.77 15.14
N ASP A 28 17.29 8.50 15.30
CA ASP A 28 18.13 7.72 14.39
C ASP A 28 17.24 6.90 13.48
N PHE A 29 17.53 6.94 12.18
CA PHE A 29 16.75 6.21 11.18
C PHE A 29 17.45 4.89 10.87
N PRO A 30 16.79 3.75 11.11
CA PRO A 30 17.43 2.45 10.93
C PRO A 30 17.64 2.13 9.47
N VAL A 31 18.73 1.41 9.18
CA VAL A 31 18.99 0.74 7.91
C VAL A 31 18.82 -0.77 8.13
N ARG A 32 18.03 -1.40 7.27
CA ARG A 32 17.81 -2.86 7.31
C ARG A 32 18.12 -3.42 5.93
N ASP A 33 19.08 -4.33 5.87
CA ASP A 33 19.55 -4.94 4.62
C ASP A 33 19.84 -3.90 3.50
N GLY A 34 20.55 -2.83 3.85
CA GLY A 34 20.91 -1.75 2.94
C GLY A 34 19.78 -0.75 2.63
N VAL A 35 18.56 -0.97 3.09
CA VAL A 35 17.42 -0.07 2.87
C VAL A 35 17.22 0.85 4.06
N PRO A 36 17.31 2.19 3.90
CA PRO A 36 17.02 3.14 4.96
C PRO A 36 15.50 3.27 5.20
N TRP A 37 15.12 3.28 6.49
CA TRP A 37 13.73 3.46 6.95
C TRP A 37 13.52 4.90 7.39
N LEU A 38 13.12 5.76 6.48
CA LEU A 38 12.99 7.19 6.69
C LEU A 38 11.53 7.61 6.96
N PHE A 39 10.88 6.91 7.88
CA PHE A 39 9.58 7.33 8.41
C PHE A 39 9.74 8.38 9.49
N ALA A 40 8.79 9.29 9.61
CA ALA A 40 8.80 10.30 10.66
C ALA A 40 8.86 9.69 12.07
N GLU A 41 8.23 8.54 12.25
CA GLU A 41 8.19 7.75 13.49
C GLU A 41 8.65 6.33 13.19
N PRO A 42 9.97 6.07 13.10
CA PRO A 42 10.49 4.80 12.59
C PRO A 42 10.09 3.60 13.45
N ASP A 43 10.07 3.74 14.78
CA ASP A 43 9.67 2.64 15.68
C ASP A 43 8.18 2.30 15.55
N ALA A 44 7.33 3.34 15.40
CA ALA A 44 5.90 3.14 15.19
C ALA A 44 5.63 2.49 13.83
N ALA A 45 6.33 2.92 12.78
CA ALA A 45 6.23 2.32 11.45
C ALA A 45 6.68 0.86 11.46
N MET A 46 7.80 0.55 12.13
CA MET A 46 8.29 -0.82 12.28
C MET A 46 7.27 -1.71 12.99
N THR A 47 6.69 -1.22 14.09
CA THR A 47 5.66 -1.94 14.85
C THR A 47 4.42 -2.18 14.00
N GLU A 48 3.97 -1.17 13.27
CA GLU A 48 2.79 -1.30 12.38
C GLU A 48 3.03 -2.32 11.27
N TRP A 49 4.18 -2.31 10.61
CA TRP A 49 4.52 -3.30 9.59
C TRP A 49 4.68 -4.71 10.17
N HIS A 50 5.21 -4.82 11.37
CA HIS A 50 5.23 -6.11 12.09
C HIS A 50 3.81 -6.66 12.29
N ASN A 51 2.89 -5.82 12.76
CA ASN A 51 1.49 -6.21 12.97
C ASN A 51 0.82 -6.65 11.66
N ARG A 52 1.04 -5.90 10.58
CA ARG A 52 0.52 -6.25 9.23
C ARG A 52 1.09 -7.57 8.72
N TRP A 53 2.34 -7.84 8.99
CA TRP A 53 2.98 -9.10 8.66
C TRP A 53 2.35 -10.28 9.41
N GLN A 54 2.16 -10.15 10.72
CA GLN A 54 1.50 -11.17 11.54
C GLN A 54 0.09 -11.49 11.01
N LEU A 55 -0.67 -10.45 10.68
CA LEU A 55 -2.01 -10.61 10.10
C LEU A 55 -1.95 -11.32 8.74
N ALA A 56 -1.02 -10.96 7.88
CA ALA A 56 -0.83 -11.58 6.57
C ALA A 56 -0.51 -13.07 6.69
N LEU A 57 0.39 -13.45 7.60
CA LEU A 57 0.70 -14.87 7.88
C LEU A 57 -0.49 -15.64 8.44
N ALA A 58 -1.26 -15.01 9.31
CA ALA A 58 -2.46 -15.62 9.88
C ALA A 58 -3.53 -15.87 8.80
N ASN A 59 -3.73 -14.94 7.89
CA ASN A 59 -4.63 -15.09 6.74
C ASN A 59 -4.20 -16.25 5.83
N LEU A 60 -2.91 -16.33 5.46
CA LEU A 60 -2.38 -17.47 4.69
C LEU A 60 -2.61 -18.81 5.39
N ASN A 61 -2.42 -18.86 6.71
CA ASN A 61 -2.70 -20.08 7.49
C ASN A 61 -4.19 -20.43 7.49
N GLN A 62 -5.07 -19.44 7.54
CA GLN A 62 -6.52 -19.65 7.49
C GLN A 62 -6.94 -20.16 6.11
N ASP A 63 -6.43 -19.57 5.04
CA ASP A 63 -6.72 -20.01 3.67
C ASP A 63 -6.25 -21.45 3.45
N LYS A 64 -5.05 -21.81 3.93
CA LYS A 64 -4.59 -23.20 3.94
C LYS A 64 -5.56 -24.13 4.66
N LYS A 65 -6.10 -23.74 5.83
CA LYS A 65 -7.07 -24.54 6.58
C LYS A 65 -8.38 -24.72 5.81
N ARG A 66 -8.88 -23.65 5.16
CA ARG A 66 -10.09 -23.68 4.32
C ARG A 66 -9.93 -24.66 3.16
N VAL A 67 -8.81 -24.58 2.44
CA VAL A 67 -8.51 -25.47 1.33
C VAL A 67 -8.43 -26.91 1.80
N ARG A 68 -7.75 -27.19 2.92
CA ARG A 68 -7.69 -28.53 3.51
C ARG A 68 -9.05 -29.10 3.87
N ALA A 69 -9.94 -28.27 4.42
CA ALA A 69 -11.33 -28.67 4.70
C ALA A 69 -12.14 -28.93 3.42
N ALA A 70 -11.88 -28.16 2.35
CA ALA A 70 -12.51 -28.38 1.05
C ALA A 70 -12.05 -29.70 0.38
N ILE A 71 -10.77 -30.06 0.48
CA ILE A 71 -10.23 -31.35 0.03
C ILE A 71 -10.98 -32.51 0.72
N GLY A 72 -11.15 -32.45 2.03
CA GLY A 72 -11.85 -33.51 2.77
C GLY A 72 -13.34 -33.67 2.46
N LYS A 73 -13.95 -32.71 1.75
CA LYS A 73 -15.38 -32.71 1.39
C LYS A 73 -15.62 -32.98 -0.09
N ASN A 74 -14.58 -33.04 -0.92
CA ASN A 74 -14.69 -33.24 -2.37
C ASN A 74 -14.29 -34.65 -2.80
N SER A 75 -14.93 -35.13 -3.84
CA SER A 75 -14.63 -36.41 -4.49
C SER A 75 -14.30 -36.28 -5.98
N ASP A 76 -14.48 -35.08 -6.55
CA ASP A 76 -14.12 -34.83 -7.95
C ASP A 76 -12.59 -34.76 -8.11
N PRO A 77 -11.99 -35.63 -8.96
CA PRO A 77 -10.54 -35.69 -9.09
C PRO A 77 -9.88 -34.40 -9.58
N GLN A 78 -10.52 -33.68 -10.52
CA GLN A 78 -9.97 -32.41 -11.03
C GLN A 78 -9.97 -31.33 -9.96
N THR A 79 -11.04 -31.24 -9.18
CA THR A 79 -11.14 -30.31 -8.05
C THR A 79 -10.11 -30.65 -6.97
N LEU A 80 -9.87 -31.93 -6.69
CA LEU A 80 -8.88 -32.34 -5.70
C LEU A 80 -7.47 -31.94 -6.13
N VAL A 81 -7.06 -32.23 -7.36
CA VAL A 81 -5.74 -31.81 -7.90
C VAL A 81 -5.55 -30.31 -7.79
N ARG A 82 -6.56 -29.52 -8.16
CA ARG A 82 -6.54 -28.07 -8.07
C ARG A 82 -6.39 -27.59 -6.62
N LEU A 83 -7.13 -28.15 -5.68
CA LEU A 83 -7.09 -27.77 -4.28
C LEU A 83 -5.75 -28.16 -3.61
N GLU A 84 -5.19 -29.31 -3.96
CA GLU A 84 -3.86 -29.74 -3.47
C GLU A 84 -2.75 -28.80 -3.96
N LEU A 85 -2.80 -28.37 -5.23
CA LEU A 85 -1.88 -27.37 -5.78
C LEU A 85 -2.01 -26.03 -5.03
N LEU A 86 -3.23 -25.56 -4.79
CA LEU A 86 -3.49 -24.33 -4.05
C LEU A 86 -2.97 -24.42 -2.60
N GLN A 87 -3.19 -25.55 -1.93
CA GLN A 87 -2.67 -25.79 -0.57
C GLN A 87 -1.13 -25.73 -0.55
N ARG A 88 -0.48 -26.36 -1.52
CA ARG A 88 0.98 -26.31 -1.67
C ARG A 88 1.45 -24.88 -1.93
N GLY A 89 0.78 -24.15 -2.81
CA GLY A 89 1.07 -22.75 -3.11
C GLY A 89 1.08 -21.89 -1.85
N TYR A 90 0.07 -21.97 -0.99
CA TYR A 90 0.03 -21.22 0.27
C TYR A 90 1.15 -21.59 1.25
N VAL A 91 1.51 -22.86 1.33
CA VAL A 91 2.62 -23.31 2.19
C VAL A 91 3.95 -22.74 1.71
N GLU A 92 4.21 -22.84 0.40
CA GLU A 92 5.48 -22.38 -0.16
C GLU A 92 5.55 -20.84 -0.20
N GLN A 93 4.45 -20.16 -0.50
CA GLN A 93 4.38 -18.70 -0.43
C GLN A 93 4.74 -18.18 0.97
N LYS A 94 4.20 -18.81 2.01
CA LYS A 94 4.57 -18.45 3.38
C LYS A 94 6.09 -18.56 3.61
N LYS A 95 6.74 -19.62 3.13
CA LYS A 95 8.18 -19.80 3.24
C LYS A 95 8.97 -18.73 2.48
N CYS A 96 8.55 -18.43 1.24
CA CYS A 96 9.18 -17.42 0.42
C CYS A 96 9.12 -16.04 1.08
N LEU A 97 7.93 -15.66 1.56
CA LEU A 97 7.72 -14.37 2.24
C LEU A 97 8.49 -14.29 3.56
N THR A 98 8.53 -15.38 4.35
CA THR A 98 9.30 -15.40 5.62
C THR A 98 10.77 -15.16 5.36
N ARG A 99 11.34 -15.78 4.31
CA ARG A 99 12.73 -15.58 3.91
C ARG A 99 12.98 -14.15 3.42
N LEU A 100 12.11 -13.64 2.55
CA LEU A 100 12.24 -12.30 1.97
C LEU A 100 12.21 -11.20 3.02
N LEU A 101 11.39 -11.35 4.06
CA LEU A 101 11.20 -10.36 5.12
C LEU A 101 12.00 -10.68 6.40
N GLU A 102 12.92 -11.66 6.35
CA GLU A 102 13.82 -11.97 7.46
C GLU A 102 14.62 -10.76 7.97
N PRO A 103 15.14 -9.86 7.09
CA PRO A 103 15.87 -8.67 7.52
C PRO A 103 15.08 -7.72 8.43
N LEU A 104 13.76 -7.81 8.44
CA LEU A 104 12.91 -7.02 9.32
C LEU A 104 12.91 -7.52 10.77
N GLY A 105 13.50 -8.68 11.06
CA GLY A 105 13.50 -9.27 12.39
C GLY A 105 12.10 -9.67 12.89
N LEU A 106 11.18 -9.91 11.95
CA LEU A 106 9.77 -10.20 12.26
C LEU A 106 9.65 -11.63 12.79
N GLN A 107 9.35 -11.78 14.07
CA GLN A 107 9.05 -13.09 14.67
C GLN A 107 7.67 -13.59 14.23
N ALA A 108 7.60 -14.85 13.79
CA ALA A 108 6.42 -15.41 13.13
C ALA A 108 5.30 -15.87 14.07
N GLN A 109 5.38 -15.65 15.38
CA GLN A 109 4.39 -16.17 16.34
C GLN A 109 3.74 -15.02 17.13
N ALA A 110 2.50 -14.67 16.75
CA ALA A 110 1.59 -14.00 17.66
C ALA A 110 0.77 -15.07 18.42
N ASP A 111 0.51 -14.85 19.71
CA ASP A 111 -0.46 -15.62 20.46
C ASP A 111 -1.89 -15.41 19.91
N LEU A 112 -2.84 -16.22 20.38
CA LEU A 112 -4.23 -16.16 19.91
C LEU A 112 -4.86 -14.80 20.23
N GLU A 113 -4.58 -14.23 21.37
CA GLU A 113 -5.11 -12.95 21.85
C GLU A 113 -4.61 -11.80 20.98
N THR A 114 -3.33 -11.77 20.68
CA THR A 114 -2.73 -10.79 19.75
C THR A 114 -3.33 -10.94 18.35
N HIS A 115 -3.48 -12.16 17.84
CA HIS A 115 -4.13 -12.39 16.56
C HIS A 115 -5.58 -11.87 16.53
N LEU A 116 -6.37 -12.14 17.56
CA LEU A 116 -7.74 -11.65 17.68
C LEU A 116 -7.78 -10.12 17.79
N ALA A 117 -6.89 -9.53 18.58
CA ALA A 117 -6.80 -8.07 18.72
C ALA A 117 -6.42 -7.39 17.38
N LEU A 118 -5.48 -7.95 16.63
CA LEU A 118 -5.10 -7.44 15.31
C LEU A 118 -6.23 -7.63 14.28
N LYS A 119 -7.00 -8.71 14.38
CA LYS A 119 -8.12 -8.99 13.48
C LYS A 119 -9.30 -8.04 13.67
N THR A 120 -9.54 -7.57 14.90
CA THR A 120 -10.60 -6.58 15.17
C THR A 120 -10.29 -5.20 14.59
N ARG A 121 -9.05 -5.00 14.12
CA ARG A 121 -8.58 -3.79 13.50
C ARG A 121 -8.03 -4.08 12.10
N PRO A 122 -8.88 -4.36 11.09
CA PRO A 122 -8.39 -4.40 9.73
C PRO A 122 -7.77 -3.04 9.41
N PRO A 123 -6.54 -2.99 8.87
CA PRO A 123 -6.05 -1.77 8.26
C PRO A 123 -7.06 -1.43 7.18
N THR A 124 -7.71 -0.30 7.32
CA THR A 124 -8.78 0.13 6.43
C THR A 124 -8.28 0.33 5.01
N GLN A 125 -6.97 0.32 4.80
CA GLN A 125 -6.41 0.64 3.50
C GLN A 125 -5.18 -0.15 3.22
N GLN A 126 -4.35 -0.56 2.99
CA GLN A 126 -3.13 -1.12 2.47
C GLN A 126 -2.47 -2.15 3.40
N GLY A 127 -2.96 -3.37 3.34
CA GLY A 127 -2.27 -4.52 3.91
C GLY A 127 -0.93 -4.80 3.21
N LEU A 128 -0.11 -5.65 3.81
CA LEU A 128 1.19 -6.03 3.24
C LEU A 128 1.08 -6.55 1.79
N PHE A 129 -0.02 -7.23 1.45
CA PHE A 129 -0.25 -7.82 0.13
C PHE A 129 -1.03 -6.94 -0.84
N THR A 130 -1.36 -5.71 -0.48
CA THR A 130 -2.25 -4.88 -1.30
C THR A 130 -1.76 -4.74 -2.74
N TYR A 131 -0.48 -4.57 -2.97
CA TYR A 131 0.09 -4.43 -4.31
C TYR A 131 1.02 -5.57 -4.71
N VAL A 132 0.90 -6.74 -4.07
CA VAL A 132 1.79 -7.88 -4.36
C VAL A 132 1.69 -8.35 -5.81
N ALA A 133 0.52 -8.23 -6.43
CA ALA A 133 0.33 -8.57 -7.83
C ALA A 133 1.19 -7.70 -8.78
N ASN A 134 1.52 -6.47 -8.38
CA ASN A 134 2.41 -5.62 -9.15
C ASN A 134 3.84 -6.20 -9.25
N LEU A 135 4.32 -6.93 -8.24
CA LEU A 135 5.61 -7.63 -8.32
C LEU A 135 5.63 -8.62 -9.48
N HIS A 136 4.55 -9.40 -9.64
CA HIS A 136 4.44 -10.38 -10.71
C HIS A 136 4.31 -9.71 -12.08
N ARG A 137 3.48 -8.66 -12.19
CA ARG A 137 3.40 -7.87 -13.42
C ARG A 137 4.76 -7.28 -13.78
N ASP A 138 5.39 -6.57 -12.87
CA ASP A 138 6.59 -5.78 -13.14
C ASP A 138 7.79 -6.64 -13.49
N TRP A 139 7.94 -7.81 -12.87
CA TRP A 139 9.16 -8.59 -12.95
C TRP A 139 8.98 -10.00 -13.54
N CYS A 140 7.79 -10.32 -14.10
CA CYS A 140 7.53 -11.62 -14.71
C CYS A 140 6.77 -11.52 -16.04
N TRP A 141 5.55 -10.97 -16.06
CA TRP A 141 4.70 -11.09 -17.24
C TRP A 141 4.20 -9.77 -17.84
N GLY A 142 4.37 -8.62 -17.19
CA GLY A 142 3.80 -7.33 -17.60
C GLY A 142 4.70 -6.47 -18.47
N GLU A 143 5.60 -7.06 -19.28
CA GLU A 143 6.55 -6.30 -20.08
C GLU A 143 5.89 -5.24 -20.97
N GLU A 144 4.78 -5.60 -21.64
CA GLU A 144 4.05 -4.67 -22.52
C GLU A 144 3.48 -3.48 -21.73
N GLU A 145 2.88 -3.72 -20.55
CA GLU A 145 2.35 -2.67 -19.69
C GLU A 145 3.49 -1.76 -19.18
N ASN A 146 4.61 -2.37 -18.77
CA ASN A 146 5.78 -1.63 -18.27
C ASN A 146 6.39 -0.75 -19.37
N GLN A 147 6.55 -1.28 -20.57
CA GLN A 147 7.10 -0.52 -21.71
C GLN A 147 6.20 0.61 -22.14
N PHE A 148 4.87 0.43 -22.04
CA PHE A 148 3.94 1.52 -22.31
C PHE A 148 4.12 2.67 -21.31
N GLY A 149 4.13 2.38 -20.02
CA GLY A 149 4.34 3.40 -18.97
C GLY A 149 5.70 4.08 -19.07
N PHE A 150 6.77 3.30 -19.29
CA PHE A 150 8.11 3.82 -19.52
C PHE A 150 8.16 4.75 -20.74
N GLY A 151 7.59 4.32 -21.88
CA GLY A 151 7.55 5.12 -23.11
C GLY A 151 6.81 6.43 -22.95
N ALA A 152 5.67 6.41 -22.25
CA ALA A 152 4.86 7.61 -21.97
C ALA A 152 5.64 8.62 -21.12
N ILE A 153 6.32 8.16 -20.05
CA ILE A 153 7.12 9.04 -19.19
C ILE A 153 8.35 9.56 -19.92
N LYS A 154 9.04 8.71 -20.69
CA LYS A 154 10.20 9.12 -21.50
C LYS A 154 9.81 10.17 -22.53
N ALA A 155 8.66 10.02 -23.20
CA ALA A 155 8.13 11.03 -24.10
C ALA A 155 7.80 12.35 -23.39
N ALA A 156 7.25 12.29 -22.17
CA ALA A 156 6.95 13.47 -21.36
C ALA A 156 8.20 14.22 -20.87
N LEU A 157 9.36 13.57 -20.80
CA LEU A 157 10.65 14.26 -20.53
C LEU A 157 11.07 15.18 -21.68
N GLN A 158 10.57 14.98 -22.91
CA GLN A 158 10.85 15.84 -24.07
C GLN A 158 12.35 16.05 -24.34
N GLY A 159 13.18 15.01 -24.12
CA GLY A 159 14.63 15.07 -24.31
C GLY A 159 15.41 15.71 -23.16
N ILE A 160 14.76 16.06 -22.06
CA ILE A 160 15.45 16.44 -20.81
C ILE A 160 16.13 15.22 -20.25
N GLU A 161 17.40 15.34 -19.88
CA GLU A 161 18.20 14.33 -19.20
C GLU A 161 18.39 14.75 -17.72
N PRO A 162 17.50 14.34 -16.82
CA PRO A 162 17.58 14.73 -15.41
C PRO A 162 18.71 13.99 -14.70
N ASP A 163 19.59 14.71 -14.01
CA ASP A 163 20.65 14.14 -13.18
C ASP A 163 20.10 13.43 -11.93
N LYS A 164 19.05 14.01 -11.33
CA LYS A 164 18.45 13.54 -10.09
C LYS A 164 16.97 13.29 -10.27
N ILE A 165 16.59 12.02 -10.23
CA ILE A 165 15.22 11.55 -10.40
C ILE A 165 14.69 11.05 -9.06
N LEU A 166 13.46 11.44 -8.70
CA LEU A 166 12.72 10.87 -7.60
C LEU A 166 11.44 10.21 -8.11
N VAL A 167 11.21 8.97 -7.75
CA VAL A 167 9.96 8.25 -8.03
C VAL A 167 9.21 8.04 -6.73
N LEU A 168 8.04 8.69 -6.57
CA LEU A 168 7.18 8.58 -5.40
C LEU A 168 6.12 7.49 -5.61
N GLY A 169 5.95 6.62 -4.63
CA GLY A 169 5.09 5.45 -4.77
C GLY A 169 5.66 4.45 -5.78
N ALA A 170 6.96 4.21 -5.69
CA ALA A 170 7.70 3.42 -6.68
C ALA A 170 7.26 1.94 -6.75
N GLY A 171 6.50 1.46 -5.77
CA GLY A 171 5.96 0.10 -5.72
C GLY A 171 7.06 -0.96 -5.84
N ALA A 172 7.01 -1.78 -6.89
CA ALA A 172 8.03 -2.78 -7.18
C ALA A 172 9.26 -2.21 -7.92
N ALA A 173 9.37 -0.90 -8.07
CA ALA A 173 10.46 -0.14 -8.67
C ALA A 173 10.74 -0.41 -10.16
N ARG A 174 9.92 -1.15 -10.90
CA ARG A 174 10.19 -1.48 -12.30
C ARG A 174 10.38 -0.22 -13.15
N LEU A 175 9.47 0.73 -13.06
CA LEU A 175 9.56 1.97 -13.82
C LEU A 175 10.78 2.82 -13.42
N ALA A 176 11.08 2.90 -12.12
CA ALA A 176 12.27 3.60 -11.64
C ALA A 176 13.57 2.96 -12.15
N TYR A 177 13.62 1.62 -12.19
CA TYR A 177 14.71 0.85 -12.76
C TYR A 177 14.85 1.10 -14.26
N ASP A 178 13.78 0.99 -15.05
CA ASP A 178 13.82 1.19 -16.50
C ASP A 178 14.29 2.62 -16.86
N LEU A 179 13.83 3.64 -16.11
CA LEU A 179 14.30 5.01 -16.27
C LEU A 179 15.78 5.15 -15.95
N HIS A 180 16.21 4.60 -14.81
CA HIS A 180 17.62 4.66 -14.41
C HIS A 180 18.55 3.96 -15.41
N GLN A 181 18.14 2.81 -15.94
CA GLN A 181 18.92 2.08 -16.94
C GLN A 181 18.97 2.78 -18.30
N SER A 182 17.91 3.51 -18.65
CA SER A 182 17.77 4.16 -19.97
C SER A 182 18.31 5.59 -20.03
N LEU A 183 18.32 6.32 -18.92
CA LEU A 183 18.76 7.71 -18.82
C LEU A 183 20.15 7.77 -18.19
N GLU A 184 20.96 8.78 -18.53
CA GLU A 184 22.28 8.99 -17.93
C GLU A 184 22.21 9.69 -16.56
N SER A 185 21.14 9.46 -15.79
CA SER A 185 20.97 10.06 -14.46
C SER A 185 22.06 9.64 -13.50
N ALA A 186 22.58 10.61 -12.74
CA ALA A 186 23.59 10.35 -11.71
C ALA A 186 22.97 9.66 -10.48
N ILE A 187 21.74 10.04 -10.13
CA ILE A 187 20.99 9.43 -9.02
C ILE A 187 19.51 9.24 -9.39
N THR A 188 19.01 8.04 -9.15
CA THR A 188 17.56 7.77 -9.10
C THR A 188 17.18 7.25 -7.72
N VAL A 189 16.21 7.90 -7.10
CA VAL A 189 15.67 7.50 -5.80
C VAL A 189 14.27 6.97 -5.98
N ALA A 190 14.03 5.72 -5.61
CA ALA A 190 12.71 5.10 -5.49
C ALA A 190 12.24 5.20 -4.04
N LEU A 191 11.07 5.76 -3.80
CA LEU A 191 10.48 5.85 -2.46
C LEU A 191 9.15 5.13 -2.44
N ASP A 192 9.00 4.20 -1.53
CA ASP A 192 7.74 3.53 -1.23
C ASP A 192 7.62 3.26 0.27
N PHE A 193 6.40 3.00 0.74
CA PHE A 193 6.16 2.73 2.15
C PHE A 193 5.97 1.24 2.46
N ASN A 194 5.74 0.37 1.45
CA ASN A 194 5.48 -1.05 1.64
C ASN A 194 6.78 -1.88 1.65
N PRO A 195 7.19 -2.46 2.80
CA PRO A 195 8.45 -3.18 2.89
C PRO A 195 8.49 -4.44 2.03
N LEU A 196 7.36 -5.11 1.75
CA LEU A 196 7.35 -6.29 0.89
C LEU A 196 7.78 -5.92 -0.53
N LEU A 197 7.23 -4.83 -1.08
CA LEU A 197 7.57 -4.36 -2.42
C LEU A 197 9.03 -3.93 -2.48
N VAL A 198 9.46 -3.15 -1.49
CA VAL A 198 10.83 -2.60 -1.42
C VAL A 198 11.87 -3.71 -1.33
N TYR A 199 11.73 -4.67 -0.40
CA TYR A 199 12.72 -5.75 -0.26
C TYR A 199 12.73 -6.72 -1.44
N ALA A 200 11.56 -7.01 -2.02
CA ALA A 200 11.49 -7.81 -3.25
C ALA A 200 12.21 -7.10 -4.40
N ALA A 201 11.86 -5.83 -4.64
CA ALA A 201 12.46 -5.03 -5.70
C ALA A 201 13.98 -4.86 -5.50
N THR A 202 14.44 -4.54 -4.28
CA THR A 202 15.87 -4.38 -3.96
C THR A 202 16.67 -5.65 -4.31
N ASN A 203 16.16 -6.83 -3.96
CA ASN A 203 16.81 -8.08 -4.36
C ASN A 203 16.83 -8.22 -5.88
N ILE A 204 15.69 -8.06 -6.54
CA ILE A 204 15.54 -8.27 -8.00
C ILE A 204 16.48 -7.36 -8.79
N ILE A 205 16.47 -6.05 -8.50
CA ILE A 205 17.28 -5.08 -9.24
C ILE A 205 18.79 -5.24 -9.00
N ASN A 206 19.19 -5.82 -7.87
CA ASN A 206 20.58 -6.15 -7.57
C ASN A 206 21.02 -7.50 -8.19
N GLY A 207 20.21 -8.11 -9.05
CA GLY A 207 20.52 -9.36 -9.73
C GLY A 207 20.27 -10.63 -8.91
N ASN A 208 19.51 -10.53 -7.80
CA ASN A 208 19.11 -11.66 -6.97
C ASN A 208 17.65 -12.02 -7.23
N PRO A 209 17.33 -13.05 -8.03
CA PRO A 209 15.95 -13.41 -8.34
C PRO A 209 15.15 -13.75 -7.10
N VAL A 210 13.89 -13.31 -7.07
CA VAL A 210 12.96 -13.58 -5.97
C VAL A 210 11.90 -14.57 -6.44
N THR A 211 11.71 -15.66 -5.69
CA THR A 211 10.66 -16.63 -5.98
C THR A 211 9.44 -16.32 -5.10
N LEU A 212 8.29 -16.09 -5.75
CA LEU A 212 7.00 -15.92 -5.09
C LEU A 212 5.94 -16.77 -5.78
N TRP A 213 4.85 -17.03 -5.08
CA TRP A 213 3.69 -17.69 -5.66
C TRP A 213 2.62 -16.68 -6.01
N GLU A 214 2.11 -16.77 -7.23
CA GLU A 214 0.98 -15.99 -7.70
C GLU A 214 -0.28 -16.85 -7.64
N PHE A 215 -1.39 -16.22 -7.25
CA PHE A 215 -2.72 -16.81 -7.18
C PHE A 215 -3.65 -16.03 -8.11
N PRO A 216 -3.65 -16.33 -9.42
CA PRO A 216 -4.42 -15.56 -10.40
C PRO A 216 -5.91 -15.53 -10.09
N LEU A 217 -6.51 -14.37 -10.18
CA LEU A 217 -7.95 -14.23 -10.06
C LEU A 217 -8.60 -14.84 -11.32
N ALA A 218 -9.59 -15.74 -11.16
CA ALA A 218 -10.22 -16.45 -12.26
C ALA A 218 -9.21 -17.21 -13.17
N PRO A 219 -8.48 -18.22 -12.63
CA PRO A 219 -7.48 -18.95 -13.37
C PRO A 219 -8.05 -19.60 -14.62
N LYS A 220 -7.28 -19.65 -15.70
CA LYS A 220 -7.72 -20.22 -17.00
C LYS A 220 -7.82 -21.74 -16.95
N ARG A 221 -6.91 -22.40 -16.24
CA ARG A 221 -6.81 -23.85 -16.10
C ARG A 221 -6.67 -24.22 -14.63
N SER A 222 -6.80 -25.50 -14.31
CA SER A 222 -6.67 -25.99 -12.94
C SER A 222 -5.26 -25.78 -12.35
N GLU A 223 -4.24 -25.89 -13.19
CA GLU A 223 -2.84 -25.66 -12.81
C GLU A 223 -2.50 -24.18 -12.60
N ASP A 224 -3.31 -23.27 -13.14
CA ASP A 224 -3.07 -21.82 -13.01
C ASP A 224 -3.56 -21.25 -11.67
N VAL A 225 -4.12 -22.06 -10.77
CA VAL A 225 -4.66 -21.62 -9.49
C VAL A 225 -3.58 -21.14 -8.52
N ALA A 226 -2.36 -21.66 -8.66
CA ALA A 226 -1.20 -21.27 -7.86
C ALA A 226 0.06 -21.51 -8.69
N ILE A 227 0.73 -20.46 -9.09
CA ILE A 227 1.88 -20.50 -10.00
C ILE A 227 3.13 -20.00 -9.28
N GLN A 228 4.18 -20.78 -9.29
CA GLN A 228 5.48 -20.33 -8.83
C GLN A 228 6.11 -19.43 -9.90
N ARG A 229 6.41 -18.18 -9.51
CA ARG A 229 7.05 -17.19 -10.37
C ARG A 229 8.47 -16.92 -9.90
N ILE A 230 9.38 -16.81 -10.85
CA ILE A 230 10.73 -16.29 -10.61
C ILE A 230 10.75 -14.87 -11.13
N LEU A 231 10.93 -13.93 -10.23
CA LEU A 231 10.94 -12.49 -10.51
C LEU A 231 12.40 -12.05 -10.66
N SER A 232 12.77 -11.47 -11.79
CA SER A 232 14.15 -11.09 -12.09
C SER A 232 14.21 -9.83 -12.95
N ALA A 233 15.22 -8.99 -12.71
CA ALA A 233 15.57 -7.91 -13.61
C ALA A 233 16.35 -8.47 -14.82
N PRO A 234 16.27 -7.81 -15.99
CA PRO A 234 17.09 -8.18 -17.14
C PRO A 234 18.60 -8.11 -16.84
N ASP A 235 19.02 -7.05 -16.19
CA ASP A 235 20.38 -6.79 -15.76
C ASP A 235 20.42 -6.22 -14.35
N PRO A 236 21.50 -6.37 -13.58
CA PRO A 236 21.68 -5.63 -12.34
C PRO A 236 21.61 -4.12 -12.57
N VAL A 237 21.02 -3.41 -11.62
CA VAL A 237 20.88 -1.96 -11.71
C VAL A 237 22.26 -1.27 -11.67
N ARG A 238 22.42 -0.20 -12.46
CA ARG A 238 23.64 0.62 -12.44
C ARG A 238 23.81 1.31 -11.08
N GLU A 239 25.04 1.73 -10.79
CA GLU A 239 25.32 2.58 -9.63
C GLU A 239 24.51 3.88 -9.65
N GLY A 240 24.15 4.39 -8.47
CA GLY A 240 23.35 5.60 -8.32
C GLY A 240 21.86 5.36 -8.13
N PHE A 241 21.43 4.11 -8.10
CA PHE A 241 20.04 3.78 -7.73
C PHE A 241 19.91 3.56 -6.22
N HIS A 242 18.93 4.20 -5.61
CA HIS A 242 18.66 4.09 -4.17
C HIS A 242 17.19 3.80 -3.91
N TYR A 243 16.91 2.81 -3.08
CA TYR A 243 15.55 2.56 -2.61
C TYR A 243 15.41 3.01 -1.16
N VAL A 244 14.34 3.73 -0.85
CA VAL A 244 14.03 4.28 0.48
C VAL A 244 12.65 3.84 0.92
N LEU A 245 12.56 3.33 2.14
CA LEU A 245 11.28 3.13 2.83
C LEU A 245 10.89 4.42 3.56
N GLY A 246 9.73 4.98 3.19
CA GLY A 246 9.25 6.21 3.79
C GLY A 246 7.86 6.61 3.30
N ASP A 247 7.32 7.64 3.92
CA ASP A 247 6.03 8.22 3.55
C ASP A 247 6.24 9.36 2.55
N ALA A 248 5.69 9.22 1.35
CA ALA A 248 5.77 10.24 0.31
C ALA A 248 5.11 11.57 0.71
N LEU A 249 4.12 11.55 1.61
CA LEU A 249 3.49 12.76 2.16
C LEU A 249 4.40 13.49 3.17
N ARG A 250 5.45 12.83 3.61
CA ARG A 250 6.54 13.35 4.44
C ARG A 250 7.89 12.98 3.86
N ALA A 251 8.04 13.10 2.54
CA ALA A 251 9.21 12.70 1.79
C ALA A 251 10.51 13.21 2.46
N PRO A 252 11.46 12.32 2.77
CA PRO A 252 12.62 12.63 3.60
C PRO A 252 13.74 13.31 2.81
N PHE A 253 13.41 14.33 2.02
CA PHE A 253 14.34 15.03 1.15
C PHE A 253 14.33 16.53 1.38
N LYS A 254 15.47 17.16 1.18
CA LYS A 254 15.61 18.61 1.19
C LYS A 254 14.80 19.24 0.05
N PRO A 255 14.31 20.48 0.20
CA PRO A 255 13.63 21.18 -0.88
C PRO A 255 14.53 21.37 -2.10
N GLY A 256 13.94 21.34 -3.29
CA GLY A 256 14.62 21.71 -4.53
C GLY A 256 15.76 20.80 -4.99
N GLN A 257 15.77 19.54 -4.57
CA GLN A 257 16.89 18.65 -4.85
C GLN A 257 16.78 17.90 -6.18
N PHE A 258 15.58 17.72 -6.69
CA PHE A 258 15.36 16.86 -7.86
C PHE A 258 15.10 17.65 -9.12
N ASP A 259 15.63 17.16 -10.24
CA ASP A 259 15.38 17.70 -11.58
C ASP A 259 14.08 17.12 -12.16
N ALA A 260 13.76 15.87 -11.79
CA ALA A 260 12.49 15.23 -12.12
C ALA A 260 11.89 14.53 -10.90
N VAL A 261 10.58 14.70 -10.71
CA VAL A 261 9.77 13.92 -9.77
C VAL A 261 8.70 13.20 -10.56
N ILE A 262 8.62 11.88 -10.39
CA ILE A 262 7.70 11.01 -11.12
C ILE A 262 6.75 10.35 -10.14
N THR A 263 5.44 10.38 -10.46
CA THR A 263 4.37 9.83 -9.63
C THR A 263 3.57 8.81 -10.44
N PRO A 264 4.06 7.54 -10.56
CA PRO A 264 3.35 6.51 -11.32
C PRO A 264 2.25 5.88 -10.47
N TRP A 265 0.99 5.89 -10.90
CA TRP A 265 -0.13 5.27 -10.19
C TRP A 265 -0.19 5.65 -8.70
N PHE A 266 0.07 6.93 -8.42
CA PHE A 266 0.28 7.38 -7.05
C PHE A 266 -0.75 8.40 -6.58
N ILE A 267 -1.02 9.44 -7.39
CA ILE A 267 -1.76 10.62 -6.91
C ILE A 267 -3.24 10.36 -6.61
N ASP A 268 -3.82 9.36 -7.22
CA ASP A 268 -5.23 8.97 -7.07
C ASP A 268 -5.46 7.98 -5.91
N VAL A 269 -4.41 7.25 -5.50
CA VAL A 269 -4.48 6.27 -4.39
C VAL A 269 -4.11 6.87 -3.04
N VAL A 270 -3.62 8.11 -3.00
CA VAL A 270 -3.25 8.81 -1.77
C VAL A 270 -4.48 9.47 -1.15
N GLU A 271 -4.68 9.27 0.16
CA GLU A 271 -5.83 9.87 0.87
C GLU A 271 -5.74 11.39 1.05
N GLU A 272 -4.56 11.98 0.96
CA GLU A 272 -4.40 13.41 1.11
C GLU A 272 -5.03 14.17 -0.08
N ALA A 273 -5.73 15.25 0.23
CA ALA A 273 -6.34 16.10 -0.79
C ALA A 273 -5.30 16.59 -1.82
N PRO A 274 -5.60 16.57 -3.14
CA PRO A 274 -4.67 17.03 -4.18
C PRO A 274 -4.10 18.44 -3.92
N ALA A 275 -4.89 19.34 -3.37
CA ALA A 275 -4.47 20.68 -2.99
C ALA A 275 -3.35 20.74 -1.93
N LYS A 276 -3.15 19.66 -1.18
CA LYS A 276 -2.03 19.52 -0.23
C LYS A 276 -0.89 18.72 -0.83
N MET A 277 -1.18 17.69 -1.63
CA MET A 277 -0.19 16.81 -2.22
C MET A 277 0.64 17.53 -3.30
N ILE A 278 0.02 18.29 -4.20
CA ILE A 278 0.72 18.98 -5.30
C ILE A 278 1.80 19.95 -4.78
N PRO A 279 1.55 20.79 -3.76
CA PRO A 279 2.62 21.61 -3.15
C PRO A 279 3.77 20.80 -2.58
N ARG A 280 3.52 19.61 -2.01
CA ARG A 280 4.60 18.75 -1.49
C ARG A 280 5.50 18.24 -2.62
N ILE A 281 4.92 17.90 -3.78
CA ILE A 281 5.68 17.51 -4.96
C ILE A 281 6.49 18.71 -5.49
N ASN A 282 5.86 19.89 -5.59
CA ASN A 282 6.53 21.13 -5.99
C ASN A 282 7.77 21.43 -5.12
N ARG A 283 7.66 21.23 -3.80
CA ARG A 283 8.78 21.45 -2.86
C ARG A 283 10.02 20.62 -3.19
N LEU A 284 9.85 19.41 -3.72
CA LEU A 284 10.97 18.49 -3.98
C LEU A 284 11.78 18.87 -5.21
N LEU A 285 11.15 19.53 -6.18
CA LEU A 285 11.75 19.96 -7.44
C LEU A 285 12.58 21.24 -7.29
N GLY A 286 13.68 21.31 -8.02
CA GLY A 286 14.39 22.55 -8.32
C GLY A 286 13.54 23.44 -9.25
N HIS A 287 13.89 24.72 -9.35
CA HIS A 287 13.28 25.61 -10.37
C HIS A 287 13.61 25.09 -11.77
N GLY A 288 12.62 25.05 -12.64
CA GLY A 288 12.72 24.43 -13.98
C GLY A 288 12.65 22.90 -13.96
N GLY A 289 12.61 22.29 -12.78
CA GLY A 289 12.42 20.84 -12.63
C GLY A 289 11.05 20.38 -13.10
N VAL A 290 10.94 19.13 -13.52
CA VAL A 290 9.77 18.56 -14.16
C VAL A 290 9.05 17.59 -13.24
N TRP A 291 7.76 17.77 -13.06
CA TRP A 291 6.87 16.75 -12.51
C TRP A 291 6.21 15.97 -13.63
N ILE A 292 6.29 14.64 -13.56
CA ILE A 292 5.56 13.76 -14.48
C ILE A 292 4.67 12.83 -13.66
N ASN A 293 3.36 12.93 -13.87
CA ASN A 293 2.41 11.95 -13.38
C ASN A 293 2.06 10.98 -14.50
N TYR A 294 1.95 9.69 -14.16
CA TYR A 294 1.45 8.66 -15.07
C TYR A 294 0.49 7.74 -14.31
N GLY A 295 -0.71 7.60 -14.80
CA GLY A 295 -1.72 6.70 -14.22
C GLY A 295 -3.12 7.25 -14.30
N SER A 296 -4.02 6.65 -13.58
CA SER A 296 -5.41 7.06 -13.47
C SER A 296 -5.54 8.39 -12.69
N LEU A 297 -6.62 9.11 -12.93
CA LEU A 297 -7.10 10.23 -12.10
C LEU A 297 -8.39 9.85 -11.35
N ALA A 298 -8.53 8.57 -11.01
CA ALA A 298 -9.71 8.04 -10.31
C ALA A 298 -9.65 8.35 -8.81
N PHE A 299 -9.72 9.62 -8.46
CA PHE A 299 -9.68 10.07 -7.06
C PHE A 299 -10.85 9.52 -6.24
N ASP A 300 -10.63 8.46 -5.46
CA ASP A 300 -11.60 7.92 -4.50
C ASP A 300 -11.47 8.63 -3.14
N GLN A 301 -11.77 9.91 -3.14
CA GLN A 301 -11.70 10.76 -1.94
C GLN A 301 -13.05 10.81 -1.22
N THR A 302 -13.03 10.73 0.09
CA THR A 302 -14.24 10.84 0.93
C THR A 302 -14.94 12.20 0.71
N ASN A 303 -14.15 13.28 0.60
CA ASN A 303 -14.69 14.60 0.25
C ASN A 303 -14.87 14.72 -1.27
N PRO A 304 -16.12 14.85 -1.78
CA PRO A 304 -16.35 14.99 -3.22
C PRO A 304 -15.61 16.17 -3.88
N ALA A 305 -15.32 17.23 -3.14
CA ALA A 305 -14.56 18.38 -3.64
C ALA A 305 -13.10 18.05 -4.01
N ASN A 306 -12.61 16.90 -3.58
CA ASN A 306 -11.26 16.42 -3.91
C ASN A 306 -11.24 15.42 -5.09
N ARG A 307 -12.38 15.12 -5.69
CA ARG A 307 -12.53 14.25 -6.86
C ARG A 307 -12.43 15.11 -8.12
N LEU A 308 -11.20 15.48 -8.47
CA LEU A 308 -10.94 16.44 -9.52
C LEU A 308 -11.04 15.81 -10.90
N SER A 309 -11.62 16.55 -11.85
CA SER A 309 -11.46 16.31 -13.27
C SER A 309 -10.08 16.75 -13.75
N LEU A 310 -9.66 16.31 -14.95
CA LEU A 310 -8.37 16.70 -15.51
C LEU A 310 -8.21 18.23 -15.64
N PRO A 311 -9.21 19.01 -16.14
CA PRO A 311 -9.09 20.47 -16.17
C PRO A 311 -8.93 21.12 -14.79
N GLU A 312 -9.63 20.62 -13.76
CA GLU A 312 -9.50 21.11 -12.39
C GLU A 312 -8.11 20.78 -11.83
N PHE A 313 -7.60 19.58 -12.11
CA PHE A 313 -6.25 19.18 -11.70
C PHE A 313 -5.18 20.06 -12.34
N ILE A 314 -5.28 20.37 -13.64
CA ILE A 314 -4.38 21.29 -14.35
C ILE A 314 -4.45 22.70 -13.73
N SER A 315 -5.66 23.21 -13.50
CA SER A 315 -5.85 24.52 -12.85
C SER A 315 -5.23 24.57 -11.47
N LEU A 316 -5.43 23.55 -10.65
CA LEU A 316 -4.85 23.45 -9.31
C LEU A 316 -3.32 23.38 -9.38
N SER A 317 -2.75 22.61 -10.31
CA SER A 317 -1.31 22.52 -10.51
C SER A 317 -0.69 23.87 -10.89
N THR A 318 -1.37 24.63 -11.75
CA THR A 318 -0.97 26.00 -12.11
C THR A 318 -0.94 26.90 -10.87
N HIS A 319 -1.97 26.85 -10.02
CA HIS A 319 -2.01 27.63 -8.77
C HIS A 319 -0.92 27.19 -7.78
N CYS A 320 -0.44 25.95 -7.87
CA CYS A 320 0.68 25.42 -7.08
C CYS A 320 2.05 25.67 -7.70
N GLY A 321 2.18 26.63 -8.61
CA GLY A 321 3.47 27.12 -9.15
C GLY A 321 4.04 26.32 -10.31
N PHE A 322 3.23 25.50 -10.98
CA PHE A 322 3.59 24.79 -12.20
C PHE A 322 3.15 25.54 -13.46
N THR A 323 3.95 25.42 -14.53
CA THR A 323 3.67 25.94 -15.88
C THR A 323 3.94 24.86 -16.92
N ASP A 324 3.71 25.17 -18.18
CA ASP A 324 3.94 24.27 -19.31
C ASP A 324 3.33 22.89 -19.04
N ILE A 325 2.05 22.92 -18.60
CA ILE A 325 1.34 21.71 -18.23
C ILE A 325 0.74 21.09 -19.49
N GLU A 326 1.22 19.91 -19.81
CA GLU A 326 0.76 19.09 -20.93
C GLU A 326 0.15 17.79 -20.39
N ALA A 327 -0.93 17.33 -21.00
CA ALA A 327 -1.59 16.09 -20.64
C ALA A 327 -1.86 15.26 -21.89
N VAL A 328 -1.53 13.97 -21.81
CA VAL A 328 -1.79 12.99 -22.87
C VAL A 328 -2.59 11.84 -22.25
N GLU A 329 -3.74 11.55 -22.83
CA GLU A 329 -4.63 10.48 -22.42
C GLU A 329 -4.43 9.24 -23.28
N ALA A 330 -4.50 8.05 -22.69
CA ALA A 330 -4.44 6.79 -23.39
C ALA A 330 -5.21 5.70 -22.63
N THR A 331 -5.76 4.72 -23.36
CA THR A 331 -6.35 3.53 -22.76
C THR A 331 -5.34 2.39 -22.86
N VAL A 332 -4.99 1.77 -21.74
CA VAL A 332 -3.96 0.74 -21.69
C VAL A 332 -4.49 -0.55 -21.05
N PRO A 333 -3.98 -1.73 -21.44
CA PRO A 333 -4.17 -2.94 -20.67
C PRO A 333 -3.60 -2.76 -19.25
N TYR A 334 -4.32 -3.27 -18.25
CA TYR A 334 -3.88 -3.16 -16.85
C TYR A 334 -4.12 -4.47 -16.10
N MET A 335 -3.05 -4.98 -15.50
CA MET A 335 -3.05 -6.23 -14.71
C MET A 335 -3.59 -7.43 -15.50
N ASN A 336 -3.25 -7.53 -16.76
CA ASN A 336 -3.67 -8.61 -17.66
C ASN A 336 -2.75 -9.83 -17.53
N CYS A 337 -2.84 -10.53 -16.38
CA CYS A 337 -2.10 -11.76 -16.15
C CYS A 337 -2.46 -12.81 -17.24
N PRO A 338 -1.47 -13.40 -17.93
CA PRO A 338 -1.71 -14.35 -19.02
C PRO A 338 -2.45 -15.62 -18.59
N ASP A 339 -2.37 -15.99 -17.32
CA ASP A 339 -2.99 -17.19 -16.76
C ASP A 339 -4.34 -16.91 -16.08
N SER A 340 -4.82 -15.67 -16.15
CA SER A 340 -6.11 -15.22 -15.60
C SER A 340 -7.10 -14.87 -16.72
N ARG A 341 -8.40 -15.11 -16.47
CA ARG A 341 -9.49 -14.54 -17.28
C ARG A 341 -9.88 -13.13 -16.82
N HIS A 342 -9.25 -12.63 -15.75
CA HIS A 342 -9.47 -11.30 -15.22
C HIS A 342 -8.37 -10.37 -15.74
N GLY A 343 -8.77 -9.33 -16.41
CA GLY A 343 -7.95 -8.24 -16.88
C GLY A 343 -8.85 -7.05 -17.17
N ARG A 344 -8.31 -5.86 -17.23
CA ARG A 344 -9.07 -4.65 -17.52
C ARG A 344 -8.30 -3.70 -18.44
N LEU A 345 -9.02 -2.76 -19.01
CA LEU A 345 -8.46 -1.58 -19.63
C LEU A 345 -8.55 -0.43 -18.63
N GLU A 346 -7.56 0.42 -18.62
CA GLU A 346 -7.50 1.58 -17.75
C GLU A 346 -7.24 2.82 -18.59
N ASP A 347 -8.03 3.89 -18.37
CA ASP A 347 -7.74 5.19 -18.95
C ASP A 347 -6.70 5.89 -18.09
N VAL A 348 -5.53 6.11 -18.67
CA VAL A 348 -4.39 6.73 -18.02
C VAL A 348 -4.13 8.13 -18.58
N VAL A 349 -3.64 9.00 -17.72
CA VAL A 349 -3.21 10.35 -18.08
C VAL A 349 -1.74 10.52 -17.75
N THR A 350 -0.94 10.86 -18.75
CA THR A 350 0.44 11.30 -18.55
C THR A 350 0.42 12.84 -18.49
N ILE A 351 0.78 13.40 -17.34
CA ILE A 351 0.82 14.86 -17.14
C ILE A 351 2.26 15.27 -16.92
N ARG A 352 2.74 16.18 -17.74
CA ARG A 352 4.00 16.89 -17.57
C ARG A 352 3.74 18.29 -17.04
N ALA A 353 4.48 18.75 -16.04
CA ALA A 353 4.37 20.10 -15.50
C ALA A 353 5.75 20.60 -15.06
N VAL A 354 6.10 21.83 -15.40
CA VAL A 354 7.40 22.45 -15.07
C VAL A 354 7.25 23.34 -13.84
N LYS A 355 8.08 23.19 -12.84
CA LYS A 355 8.09 24.08 -11.68
C LYS A 355 8.65 25.44 -12.04
N GLN A 356 7.84 26.47 -11.91
CA GLN A 356 8.23 27.87 -12.10
C GLN A 356 8.45 28.60 -10.78
N THR A 357 7.55 28.42 -9.83
CA THR A 357 7.61 29.09 -8.52
C THR A 357 7.39 28.11 -7.37
N ASP A 358 7.85 28.49 -6.18
CA ASP A 358 7.59 27.69 -4.97
C ASP A 358 6.14 27.83 -4.55
N ALA A 359 5.52 26.69 -4.28
CA ALA A 359 4.17 26.64 -3.73
C ALA A 359 4.17 26.86 -2.22
N SER A 360 3.10 27.53 -1.73
CA SER A 360 2.85 27.59 -0.27
C SER A 360 2.66 26.17 0.27
N GLN A 361 3.47 25.81 1.24
CA GLN A 361 3.44 24.45 1.79
C GLN A 361 2.29 24.29 2.78
N PRO A 362 1.52 23.18 2.68
CA PRO A 362 0.49 22.85 3.66
C PRO A 362 1.13 22.48 5.00
N GLU A 363 0.30 22.41 6.04
CA GLU A 363 0.72 21.84 7.31
C GLU A 363 1.33 20.45 7.13
N ARG A 364 2.27 20.09 7.99
CA ARG A 364 2.90 18.77 7.93
C ARG A 364 1.86 17.66 8.08
N HIS A 365 1.94 16.70 7.21
CA HIS A 365 1.13 15.50 7.32
C HIS A 365 1.46 14.75 8.62
N GLN A 366 0.45 14.36 9.38
CA GLN A 366 0.58 13.49 10.55
C GLN A 366 -0.19 12.20 10.30
N ALA A 367 0.51 11.14 9.97
CA ALA A 367 -0.10 9.83 9.77
C ALA A 367 -0.71 9.27 11.07
N LEU A 368 -0.03 9.51 12.20
CA LEU A 368 -0.47 9.08 13.53
C LEU A 368 -0.37 10.23 14.53
N PRO A 369 -1.37 10.44 15.39
CA PRO A 369 -1.32 11.46 16.43
C PRO A 369 -0.30 11.09 17.53
N ASP A 370 0.24 12.12 18.20
CA ASP A 370 1.24 11.98 19.25
C ASP A 370 0.90 10.98 20.36
N TRP A 371 -0.38 10.87 20.73
CA TRP A 371 -0.81 9.96 21.79
C TRP A 371 -0.75 8.48 21.37
N ILE A 372 -0.78 8.19 20.06
CA ILE A 372 -0.50 6.83 19.51
C ILE A 372 1.01 6.61 19.48
N VAL A 373 1.75 7.53 18.88
CA VAL A 373 3.19 7.40 18.68
C VAL A 373 3.96 7.30 20.01
N ASN A 374 3.66 8.18 20.95
CA ASN A 374 4.35 8.20 22.22
C ASN A 374 3.87 7.12 23.22
N GLY A 375 2.62 6.62 23.07
CA GLY A 375 2.04 5.61 23.95
C GLY A 375 1.91 6.02 25.44
N LYS A 376 2.34 7.24 25.79
CA LYS A 376 2.41 7.75 27.19
C LYS A 376 1.38 8.82 27.50
N ARG A 377 0.67 9.32 26.49
CA ARG A 377 -0.38 10.33 26.68
C ARG A 377 -1.76 9.66 26.74
N PRO A 378 -2.71 10.25 27.48
CA PRO A 378 -4.08 9.73 27.50
C PRO A 378 -4.68 9.68 26.10
N VAL A 379 -5.38 8.59 25.79
CA VAL A 379 -6.15 8.47 24.54
C VAL A 379 -7.35 9.42 24.63
N PRO A 380 -7.51 10.34 23.66
CA PRO A 380 -8.61 11.31 23.72
C PRO A 380 -9.96 10.62 23.53
N LEU A 381 -10.96 11.02 24.30
CA LEU A 381 -12.32 10.51 24.16
C LEU A 381 -13.03 11.23 23.00
N THR A 382 -12.77 10.81 21.78
CA THR A 382 -13.41 11.36 20.57
C THR A 382 -14.84 10.87 20.43
N GLN A 383 -15.69 11.61 19.70
CA GLN A 383 -17.05 11.20 19.39
C GLN A 383 -17.09 9.86 18.64
N SER A 384 -16.14 9.63 17.73
CA SER A 384 -15.98 8.37 17.02
C SER A 384 -15.73 7.20 17.98
N PHE A 385 -14.82 7.35 18.95
CA PHE A 385 -14.54 6.31 19.95
C PHE A 385 -15.74 6.04 20.86
N GLN A 386 -16.48 7.07 21.25
CA GLN A 386 -17.71 6.93 22.04
C GLN A 386 -18.77 6.14 21.27
N SER A 387 -18.99 6.48 19.99
CA SER A 387 -19.94 5.78 19.12
C SER A 387 -19.53 4.32 18.95
N GLN A 388 -18.26 4.06 18.62
CA GLN A 388 -17.74 2.70 18.45
C GLN A 388 -17.84 1.87 19.75
N ALA A 389 -17.52 2.46 20.90
CA ALA A 389 -17.64 1.79 22.20
C ALA A 389 -19.09 1.42 22.51
N THR A 390 -20.05 2.27 22.13
CA THR A 390 -21.49 1.99 22.28
C THR A 390 -21.92 0.83 21.38
N ILE A 391 -21.56 0.87 20.10
CA ILE A 391 -21.85 -0.21 19.14
C ILE A 391 -21.26 -1.54 19.62
N THR A 392 -20.00 -1.56 20.00
CA THR A 392 -19.31 -2.74 20.50
C THR A 392 -19.98 -3.33 21.74
N ARG A 393 -20.42 -2.47 22.66
CA ARG A 393 -21.12 -2.89 23.88
C ARG A 393 -22.46 -3.54 23.58
N ILE A 394 -23.24 -2.97 22.63
CA ILE A 394 -24.51 -3.52 22.19
C ILE A 394 -24.31 -4.88 21.52
N HIS A 395 -23.35 -4.99 20.58
CA HIS A 395 -23.05 -6.24 19.90
C HIS A 395 -22.54 -7.32 20.88
N ALA A 396 -21.66 -6.99 21.82
CA ALA A 396 -21.19 -7.91 22.85
C ALA A 396 -22.34 -8.40 23.74
N TYR A 397 -23.27 -7.51 24.08
CA TYR A 397 -24.44 -7.89 24.85
C TYR A 397 -25.35 -8.83 24.05
N ILE A 398 -25.66 -8.53 22.78
CA ILE A 398 -26.43 -9.43 21.91
C ILE A 398 -25.76 -10.81 21.84
N MET A 399 -24.43 -10.87 21.62
CA MET A 399 -23.68 -12.13 21.58
C MET A 399 -23.79 -12.92 22.88
N SER A 400 -23.77 -12.25 24.03
CA SER A 400 -23.90 -12.91 25.33
C SER A 400 -25.28 -13.52 25.58
N LEU A 401 -26.28 -13.11 24.82
CA LEU A 401 -27.65 -13.66 24.91
C LEU A 401 -27.83 -14.91 24.05
N ILE A 402 -26.93 -15.22 23.15
CA ILE A 402 -27.00 -16.39 22.26
C ILE A 402 -26.55 -17.63 23.03
N ASP A 403 -27.52 -18.41 23.55
CA ASP A 403 -27.28 -19.60 24.37
C ASP A 403 -27.91 -20.88 23.78
N GLY A 404 -28.47 -20.78 22.57
CA GLY A 404 -29.18 -21.90 21.92
C GLY A 404 -30.56 -22.18 22.49
N LYS A 405 -31.08 -21.35 23.41
CA LYS A 405 -32.39 -21.51 24.05
C LYS A 405 -33.32 -20.31 23.85
N ARG A 406 -32.74 -19.10 23.89
CA ARG A 406 -33.51 -17.84 23.73
C ARG A 406 -33.88 -17.62 22.28
N THR A 407 -35.11 -17.17 22.10
CA THR A 407 -35.62 -16.68 20.81
C THR A 407 -35.15 -15.24 20.57
N LEU A 408 -35.25 -14.77 19.33
CA LEU A 408 -34.97 -13.37 18.97
C LEU A 408 -35.89 -12.41 19.76
N GLU A 409 -37.15 -12.81 20.03
CA GLU A 409 -38.09 -12.02 20.83
C GLU A 409 -37.67 -11.93 22.29
N ASP A 410 -37.19 -13.03 22.88
CA ASP A 410 -36.66 -13.02 24.25
C ASP A 410 -35.49 -12.09 24.36
N MET A 411 -34.56 -12.18 23.42
CA MET A 411 -33.37 -11.31 23.36
C MET A 411 -33.78 -9.83 23.23
N ALA A 412 -34.74 -9.51 22.36
CA ALA A 412 -35.25 -8.15 22.20
C ALA A 412 -35.94 -7.62 23.47
N GLY A 413 -36.71 -8.45 24.17
CA GLY A 413 -37.27 -8.11 25.47
C GLY A 413 -36.21 -7.80 26.53
N MET A 414 -35.11 -8.52 26.54
CA MET A 414 -33.98 -8.25 27.46
C MET A 414 -33.29 -6.91 27.16
N LEU A 415 -33.10 -6.54 25.88
CA LEU A 415 -32.55 -5.22 25.53
C LEU A 415 -33.49 -4.08 25.98
N GLU A 416 -34.81 -4.28 25.88
CA GLU A 416 -35.79 -3.31 26.34
C GLU A 416 -35.79 -3.19 27.87
N GLN A 417 -35.75 -4.29 28.60
CA GLN A 417 -35.65 -4.30 30.07
C GLN A 417 -34.38 -3.58 30.57
N GLN A 418 -33.25 -3.69 29.83
CA GLN A 418 -32.03 -2.97 30.11
C GLN A 418 -32.07 -1.49 29.66
N LYS A 419 -33.20 -1.01 29.13
CA LYS A 419 -33.36 0.35 28.62
C LYS A 419 -32.33 0.74 27.55
N LEU A 420 -31.82 -0.22 26.79
CA LEU A 420 -30.85 0.03 25.70
C LEU A 420 -31.58 0.51 24.45
N MET A 421 -32.76 -0.04 24.15
CA MET A 421 -33.61 0.37 23.04
C MET A 421 -35.05 -0.18 23.20
N GLN A 422 -36.02 0.39 22.48
CA GLN A 422 -37.40 -0.12 22.44
C GLN A 422 -37.43 -1.50 21.75
N LYS A 423 -38.38 -2.36 22.15
CA LYS A 423 -38.48 -3.75 21.67
C LYS A 423 -38.49 -3.89 20.14
N ALA A 424 -39.25 -3.04 19.45
CA ALA A 424 -39.27 -3.08 17.97
C ALA A 424 -37.92 -2.76 17.33
N ALA A 425 -37.23 -1.75 17.85
CA ALA A 425 -35.88 -1.42 17.40
C ALA A 425 -34.85 -2.52 17.75
N ALA A 426 -34.98 -3.09 18.96
CA ALA A 426 -34.14 -4.22 19.40
C ALA A 426 -34.31 -5.44 18.48
N THR A 427 -35.56 -5.79 18.14
CA THR A 427 -35.84 -6.89 17.21
C THR A 427 -35.17 -6.68 15.86
N SER A 428 -35.26 -5.48 15.30
CA SER A 428 -34.61 -5.13 14.02
C SER A 428 -33.09 -5.19 14.11
N ALA A 429 -32.54 -4.61 15.17
CA ALA A 429 -31.07 -4.57 15.38
C ALA A 429 -30.48 -5.98 15.57
N ILE A 430 -31.12 -6.82 16.41
CA ILE A 430 -30.66 -8.20 16.61
C ILE A 430 -30.78 -8.99 15.32
N ARG A 431 -31.89 -8.86 14.59
CA ARG A 431 -32.07 -9.56 13.31
C ARG A 431 -30.99 -9.16 12.31
N GLY A 432 -30.74 -7.86 12.13
CA GLY A 432 -29.69 -7.37 11.25
C GLY A 432 -28.31 -7.92 11.62
N PHE A 433 -27.97 -7.86 12.92
CA PHE A 433 -26.71 -8.41 13.42
C PHE A 433 -26.59 -9.92 13.16
N LEU A 434 -27.64 -10.71 13.44
CA LEU A 434 -27.62 -12.16 13.23
C LEU A 434 -27.59 -12.52 11.73
N ILE A 435 -28.24 -11.75 10.85
CA ILE A 435 -28.15 -11.94 9.39
C ILE A 435 -26.70 -11.76 8.94
N THR A 436 -26.05 -10.67 9.34
CA THR A 436 -24.66 -10.43 9.01
C THR A 436 -23.76 -11.58 9.48
N MET A 437 -23.90 -12.01 10.72
CA MET A 437 -23.16 -13.15 11.27
C MET A 437 -23.40 -14.47 10.51
N PHE A 438 -24.65 -14.71 10.12
CA PHE A 438 -25.03 -15.90 9.37
C PHE A 438 -24.46 -15.89 7.94
N GLU A 439 -24.55 -14.76 7.26
CA GLU A 439 -23.99 -14.58 5.92
C GLU A 439 -22.47 -14.71 5.91
N GLU A 440 -21.81 -14.18 6.93
CA GLU A 440 -20.35 -14.34 7.11
C GLU A 440 -19.96 -15.80 7.30
N GLN A 441 -20.73 -16.58 8.04
CA GLN A 441 -20.51 -18.02 8.20
C GLN A 441 -20.75 -18.79 6.89
N GLY A 442 -21.80 -18.44 6.14
CA GLY A 442 -22.18 -19.10 4.89
C GLY A 442 -21.27 -18.74 3.72
N SER A 443 -20.79 -17.52 3.66
CA SER A 443 -19.94 -17.02 2.56
C SER A 443 -18.47 -17.42 2.67
N GLY A 444 -18.05 -18.05 3.75
CA GLY A 444 -16.63 -18.35 3.99
C GLY A 444 -15.72 -17.11 4.06
N ARG A 445 -16.29 -15.92 4.03
CA ARG A 445 -15.61 -14.65 4.26
C ARG A 445 -15.49 -14.41 5.77
N GLY A 446 -14.67 -15.24 6.42
CA GLY A 446 -14.13 -14.85 7.72
C GLY A 446 -13.01 -13.85 7.46
N TYR A 447 -13.15 -12.66 7.99
CA TYR A 447 -12.18 -11.58 7.99
C TYR A 447 -10.81 -12.03 8.52
#